data_f814d93faf83f5cded666ea1acafc8fe
#
_entry.id   f814d93faf83f5cded666ea1acafc8fe
#
_cell.length_a   1.000
_cell.length_b   1.000
_cell.length_c   1.000
_cell.angle_alpha   90.00
_cell.angle_beta   90.00
_cell.angle_gamma   90.00
#
_symmetry.space_group_name_H-M   'P 1'
#
loop_
_entity.id
_entity.type
_entity.pdbx_description
1 polymer ?
#
loop_
_entity_poly.entity_id
_entity_poly.type
_entity_poly.pdbx_seq_one_letter_code
_entity_poly.pdbx_strand_id
1 'polypeptide(L)'
;MAHPTLEDVAARAGVSRALVSLVMRGSPKVGKERREAVLRAARELGYRPNMMARSLAAGRTGMIGVLLSDLHDPWSSAVHDGLADEAARRGVRLLLATGRGSPARERAALDDLLDLRPDGVVLAGPKLAAADIERAAARCAVTVVGRSVRSDRVDCVTGDGAAAVARALGHLADLGHHRVACLDLGPRPSPLRRACPDVAAGPDELWRAPAPPTAVLALGDTTGTGALIALLRAGKRVPEDVSLIVHGDPPGARAEAVTTIASPPAELGREAAALLLERIGEGARSTARRVTVPPLLNERGTVR
;
A
#
# COMPACT_ATOMS: atom_id res chain seq x y z
N MET A 1 32.88 1.53 -21.31
CA MET A 1 32.68 2.81 -22.03
C MET A 1 32.40 3.88 -20.96
N ALA A 2 33.13 5.00 -20.99
CA ALA A 2 32.89 6.10 -20.05
C ALA A 2 31.52 6.75 -20.37
N HIS A 3 30.72 6.99 -19.34
CA HIS A 3 29.45 7.69 -19.50
C HIS A 3 29.69 9.17 -19.73
N PRO A 4 28.97 9.82 -20.69
CA PRO A 4 29.08 11.26 -20.91
C PRO A 4 28.83 12.04 -19.62
N THR A 5 29.58 13.11 -19.41
CA THR A 5 29.54 13.98 -18.24
C THR A 5 28.88 15.33 -18.55
N LEU A 6 28.65 16.14 -17.50
CA LEU A 6 28.19 17.54 -17.69
C LEU A 6 29.24 18.39 -18.45
N GLU A 7 30.51 18.06 -18.29
CA GLU A 7 31.63 18.72 -18.98
C GLU A 7 31.58 18.41 -20.48
N ASP A 8 31.33 17.19 -20.89
CA ASP A 8 31.21 16.79 -22.29
C ASP A 8 30.04 17.50 -22.98
N VAL A 9 28.91 17.63 -22.29
CA VAL A 9 27.74 18.37 -22.79
C VAL A 9 28.07 19.87 -22.91
N ALA A 10 28.80 20.44 -21.94
CA ALA A 10 29.21 21.84 -21.94
C ALA A 10 30.14 22.13 -23.12
N ALA A 11 31.17 21.30 -23.32
CA ALA A 11 32.08 21.39 -24.45
C ALA A 11 31.35 21.29 -25.81
N ARG A 12 30.43 20.30 -25.93
CA ARG A 12 29.67 20.07 -27.18
C ARG A 12 28.66 21.18 -27.50
N ALA A 13 28.09 21.84 -26.46
CA ALA A 13 27.14 22.94 -26.61
C ALA A 13 27.80 24.33 -26.65
N GLY A 14 29.11 24.42 -26.44
CA GLY A 14 29.82 25.71 -26.38
C GLY A 14 29.43 26.61 -25.20
N VAL A 15 29.11 26.03 -24.05
CA VAL A 15 28.64 26.76 -22.87
C VAL A 15 29.35 26.29 -21.59
N SER A 16 29.17 27.01 -20.49
CA SER A 16 29.74 26.59 -19.20
C SER A 16 29.00 25.40 -18.59
N ARG A 17 29.70 24.57 -17.80
CA ARG A 17 29.10 23.48 -16.99
C ARG A 17 27.97 23.98 -16.08
N ALA A 18 28.13 25.20 -15.53
CA ALA A 18 27.08 25.82 -14.70
C ALA A 18 25.77 26.05 -15.48
N LEU A 19 25.90 26.53 -16.74
CA LEU A 19 24.72 26.70 -17.60
C LEU A 19 24.05 25.37 -17.97
N VAL A 20 24.82 24.33 -18.29
CA VAL A 20 24.28 22.98 -18.53
C VAL A 20 23.53 22.51 -17.30
N SER A 21 24.09 22.67 -16.10
CA SER A 21 23.42 22.31 -14.85
C SER A 21 22.11 23.06 -14.63
N LEU A 22 22.03 24.35 -14.96
CA LEU A 22 20.81 25.16 -14.90
C LEU A 22 19.74 24.66 -15.89
N VAL A 23 20.15 24.35 -17.14
CA VAL A 23 19.25 23.81 -18.15
C VAL A 23 18.68 22.46 -17.72
N MET A 24 19.53 21.54 -17.23
CA MET A 24 19.14 20.21 -16.79
C MET A 24 18.23 20.24 -15.54
N ARG A 25 18.25 21.31 -14.76
CA ARG A 25 17.33 21.55 -13.64
C ARG A 25 16.04 22.27 -14.05
N GLY A 26 15.85 22.58 -15.32
CA GLY A 26 14.65 23.27 -15.80
C GLY A 26 14.57 24.75 -15.44
N SER A 27 15.68 25.38 -15.02
CA SER A 27 15.68 26.78 -14.56
C SER A 27 15.11 27.73 -15.62
N PRO A 28 14.14 28.59 -15.27
CA PRO A 28 13.58 29.57 -16.22
C PRO A 28 14.56 30.68 -16.59
N LYS A 29 15.69 30.80 -15.87
CA LYS A 29 16.69 31.86 -16.06
C LYS A 29 17.55 31.67 -17.30
N VAL A 30 17.37 30.57 -18.09
CA VAL A 30 18.15 30.29 -19.29
C VAL A 30 17.33 30.56 -20.53
N GLY A 31 17.83 31.42 -21.41
CA GLY A 31 17.19 31.76 -22.68
C GLY A 31 16.97 30.54 -23.60
N LYS A 32 15.98 30.62 -24.47
CA LYS A 32 15.48 29.51 -25.31
C LYS A 32 16.58 28.89 -26.15
N GLU A 33 17.33 29.69 -26.89
CA GLU A 33 18.40 29.22 -27.79
C GLU A 33 19.47 28.40 -27.07
N ARG A 34 19.98 28.91 -25.93
CA ARG A 34 20.97 28.19 -25.13
C ARG A 34 20.44 26.91 -24.53
N ARG A 35 19.16 26.91 -24.12
CA ARG A 35 18.48 25.71 -23.63
C ARG A 35 18.39 24.63 -24.72
N GLU A 36 17.99 25.03 -25.94
CA GLU A 36 17.89 24.13 -27.08
C GLU A 36 19.22 23.53 -27.49
N ALA A 37 20.29 24.38 -27.52
CA ALA A 37 21.64 23.91 -27.81
C ALA A 37 22.14 22.88 -26.80
N VAL A 38 21.95 23.12 -25.50
CA VAL A 38 22.33 22.17 -24.45
C VAL A 38 21.55 20.87 -24.52
N LEU A 39 20.21 20.93 -24.73
CA LEU A 39 19.38 19.73 -24.85
C LEU A 39 19.70 18.92 -26.09
N ARG A 40 20.07 19.56 -27.19
CA ARG A 40 20.53 18.89 -28.42
C ARG A 40 21.86 18.18 -28.16
N ALA A 41 22.85 18.86 -27.63
CA ALA A 41 24.17 18.29 -27.28
C ALA A 41 24.03 17.09 -26.33
N ALA A 42 23.16 17.19 -25.32
CA ALA A 42 22.88 16.10 -24.40
C ALA A 42 22.29 14.87 -25.11
N ARG A 43 21.34 15.06 -26.04
CA ARG A 43 20.77 13.96 -26.84
C ARG A 43 21.81 13.33 -27.76
N GLU A 44 22.62 14.11 -28.46
CA GLU A 44 23.68 13.63 -29.34
C GLU A 44 24.72 12.78 -28.61
N LEU A 45 25.08 13.15 -27.40
CA LEU A 45 26.02 12.42 -26.56
C LEU A 45 25.38 11.24 -25.78
N GLY A 46 24.06 11.10 -25.82
CA GLY A 46 23.36 10.13 -24.96
C GLY A 46 23.48 10.46 -23.47
N TYR A 47 23.76 11.73 -23.15
CA TYR A 47 23.89 12.17 -21.76
C TYR A 47 22.54 12.07 -21.03
N ARG A 48 22.56 11.37 -19.91
CA ARG A 48 21.44 11.36 -18.95
C ARG A 48 21.93 11.99 -17.64
N PRO A 49 21.18 12.97 -17.10
CA PRO A 49 21.55 13.57 -15.83
C PRO A 49 21.73 12.51 -14.75
N ASN A 50 22.88 12.47 -14.09
CA ASN A 50 23.08 11.59 -12.96
C ASN A 50 22.22 12.08 -11.78
N MET A 51 21.21 11.26 -11.44
CA MET A 51 20.26 11.57 -10.38
C MET A 51 20.95 11.69 -9.02
N MET A 52 21.95 10.84 -8.74
CA MET A 52 22.73 10.89 -7.49
C MET A 52 23.48 12.21 -7.32
N ALA A 53 24.12 12.69 -8.40
CA ALA A 53 24.80 13.98 -8.37
C ALA A 53 23.84 15.17 -8.22
N ARG A 54 22.62 15.06 -8.77
CA ARG A 54 21.57 16.06 -8.63
C ARG A 54 20.98 16.09 -7.23
N SER A 55 20.78 14.94 -6.62
CA SER A 55 20.28 14.76 -5.25
C SER A 55 21.23 15.38 -4.22
N LEU A 56 22.54 15.19 -4.40
CA LEU A 56 23.56 15.80 -3.54
C LEU A 56 23.49 17.33 -3.54
N ALA A 57 23.21 17.96 -4.70
CA ALA A 57 23.10 19.40 -4.82
C ALA A 57 21.75 19.96 -4.33
N ALA A 58 20.70 19.15 -4.31
CA ALA A 58 19.34 19.54 -3.93
C ALA A 58 18.99 19.18 -2.47
N GLY A 59 19.82 18.39 -1.79
CA GLY A 59 19.53 17.87 -0.44
C GLY A 59 18.38 16.85 -0.39
N ARG A 60 17.83 16.46 -1.55
CA ARG A 60 16.73 15.50 -1.71
C ARG A 60 16.98 14.57 -2.88
N THR A 61 16.61 13.30 -2.73
CA THR A 61 16.81 12.28 -3.77
C THR A 61 15.67 12.24 -4.79
N GLY A 62 14.47 12.69 -4.43
CA GLY A 62 13.26 12.52 -5.20
C GLY A 62 12.82 11.04 -5.28
N MET A 63 13.26 10.25 -4.33
CA MET A 63 12.94 8.82 -4.21
C MET A 63 12.34 8.51 -2.85
N ILE A 64 11.32 7.67 -2.81
CA ILE A 64 10.80 7.08 -1.58
C ILE A 64 10.95 5.56 -1.64
N GLY A 65 11.34 4.96 -0.51
CA GLY A 65 11.39 3.52 -0.36
C GLY A 65 10.00 2.97 -0.08
N VAL A 66 9.70 1.81 -0.62
CA VAL A 66 8.47 1.06 -0.35
C VAL A 66 8.87 -0.37 0.04
N LEU A 67 8.57 -0.74 1.28
CA LEU A 67 8.72 -2.12 1.75
C LEU A 67 7.35 -2.77 1.79
N LEU A 68 7.11 -3.75 0.91
CA LEU A 68 5.92 -4.60 0.95
C LEU A 68 6.22 -5.87 1.75
N SER A 69 5.27 -6.32 2.58
CA SER A 69 5.46 -7.56 3.32
C SER A 69 5.61 -8.76 2.37
N ASP A 70 4.76 -8.86 1.36
CA ASP A 70 4.81 -9.91 0.32
C ASP A 70 4.26 -9.39 -1.00
N LEU A 71 4.99 -9.61 -2.11
CA LEU A 71 4.55 -9.24 -3.47
C LEU A 71 3.46 -10.18 -4.02
N HIS A 72 3.35 -11.39 -3.47
CA HIS A 72 2.31 -12.34 -3.89
C HIS A 72 0.97 -12.13 -3.18
N ASP A 73 0.96 -11.23 -2.18
CA ASP A 73 -0.27 -10.83 -1.52
C ASP A 73 -1.00 -9.77 -2.34
N PRO A 74 -2.24 -10.03 -2.81
CA PRO A 74 -3.02 -9.09 -3.63
C PRO A 74 -3.27 -7.75 -2.94
N TRP A 75 -3.40 -7.73 -1.61
CA TRP A 75 -3.54 -6.51 -0.85
C TRP A 75 -2.29 -5.62 -0.98
N SER A 76 -1.10 -6.22 -0.86
CA SER A 76 0.18 -5.52 -0.99
C SER A 76 0.35 -4.91 -2.38
N SER A 77 0.01 -5.63 -3.45
CA SER A 77 0.08 -5.11 -4.81
C SER A 77 -0.91 -3.97 -5.06
N ALA A 78 -2.14 -4.06 -4.55
CA ALA A 78 -3.12 -2.99 -4.68
C ALA A 78 -2.72 -1.72 -3.87
N VAL A 79 -2.13 -1.88 -2.70
CA VAL A 79 -1.52 -0.76 -1.94
C VAL A 79 -0.39 -0.12 -2.75
N HIS A 80 0.48 -0.93 -3.38
CA HIS A 80 1.54 -0.42 -4.23
C HIS A 80 1.00 0.39 -5.41
N ASP A 81 -0.08 -0.04 -6.06
CA ASP A 81 -0.67 0.68 -7.18
C ASP A 81 -1.11 2.10 -6.76
N GLY A 82 -1.79 2.21 -5.62
CA GLY A 82 -2.17 3.51 -5.08
C GLY A 82 -0.97 4.40 -4.71
N LEU A 83 0.10 3.81 -4.16
CA LEU A 83 1.37 4.50 -3.89
C LEU A 83 2.01 5.00 -5.19
N ALA A 84 2.04 4.15 -6.22
CA ALA A 84 2.65 4.46 -7.51
C ALA A 84 1.91 5.60 -8.23
N ASP A 85 0.58 5.60 -8.21
CA ASP A 85 -0.25 6.65 -8.79
C ASP A 85 0.04 8.00 -8.13
N GLU A 86 0.08 8.07 -6.80
CA GLU A 86 0.34 9.32 -6.09
C GLU A 86 1.79 9.79 -6.28
N ALA A 87 2.75 8.88 -6.22
CA ALA A 87 4.16 9.18 -6.47
C ALA A 87 4.38 9.74 -7.90
N ALA A 88 3.73 9.13 -8.91
CA ALA A 88 3.79 9.60 -10.29
C ALA A 88 3.22 11.02 -10.44
N ARG A 89 2.07 11.31 -9.81
CA ARG A 89 1.47 12.66 -9.80
C ARG A 89 2.39 13.72 -9.21
N ARG A 90 3.20 13.34 -8.21
CA ARG A 90 4.17 14.22 -7.53
C ARG A 90 5.58 14.19 -8.14
N GLY A 91 5.81 13.40 -9.21
CA GLY A 91 7.11 13.28 -9.86
C GLY A 91 8.18 12.59 -9.00
N VAL A 92 7.77 11.76 -8.04
CA VAL A 92 8.62 11.00 -7.13
C VAL A 92 8.78 9.56 -7.61
N ARG A 93 9.96 8.97 -7.40
CA ARG A 93 10.25 7.59 -7.78
C ARG A 93 10.11 6.64 -6.60
N LEU A 94 9.62 5.44 -6.86
CA LEU A 94 9.55 4.37 -5.88
C LEU A 94 10.77 3.44 -5.99
N LEU A 95 11.34 3.09 -4.83
CA LEU A 95 12.30 2.02 -4.65
C LEU A 95 11.59 0.88 -3.91
N LEU A 96 11.32 -0.21 -4.61
CA LEU A 96 10.55 -1.32 -4.06
C LEU A 96 11.46 -2.39 -3.46
N ALA A 97 11.12 -2.84 -2.24
CA ALA A 97 11.71 -4.01 -1.60
C ALA A 97 10.62 -4.89 -0.97
N THR A 98 10.93 -6.15 -0.70
CA THR A 98 10.00 -7.08 -0.06
C THR A 98 10.70 -7.99 0.95
N GLY A 99 10.02 -8.27 2.06
CA GLY A 99 10.50 -9.20 3.08
C GLY A 99 9.94 -10.62 2.96
N ARG A 100 9.09 -10.90 1.96
CA ARG A 100 8.45 -12.21 1.75
C ARG A 100 7.80 -12.77 3.03
N GLY A 101 7.08 -11.92 3.75
CA GLY A 101 6.38 -12.28 4.97
C GLY A 101 7.26 -12.64 6.19
N SER A 102 8.59 -12.43 6.12
CA SER A 102 9.55 -12.74 7.20
C SER A 102 10.06 -11.46 7.86
N PRO A 103 9.90 -11.30 9.20
CA PRO A 103 10.41 -10.12 9.91
C PRO A 103 11.92 -9.91 9.75
N ALA A 104 12.71 -10.98 9.69
CA ALA A 104 14.16 -10.89 9.52
C ALA A 104 14.53 -10.36 8.11
N ARG A 105 13.84 -10.84 7.07
CA ARG A 105 14.03 -10.37 5.70
C ARG A 105 13.50 -8.94 5.51
N GLU A 106 12.38 -8.60 6.14
CA GLU A 106 11.87 -7.22 6.13
C GLU A 106 12.88 -6.25 6.74
N ARG A 107 13.55 -6.65 7.84
CA ARG A 107 14.59 -5.81 8.47
C ARG A 107 15.78 -5.61 7.51
N ALA A 108 16.30 -6.66 6.91
CA ALA A 108 17.39 -6.56 5.94
C ALA A 108 17.01 -5.68 4.74
N ALA A 109 15.83 -5.91 4.15
CA ALA A 109 15.33 -5.12 3.03
C ALA A 109 15.08 -3.64 3.39
N LEU A 110 14.68 -3.34 4.63
CA LEU A 110 14.55 -1.98 5.12
C LEU A 110 15.91 -1.31 5.28
N ASP A 111 16.91 -2.02 5.81
CA ASP A 111 18.28 -1.50 5.97
C ASP A 111 18.88 -1.20 4.58
N ASP A 112 18.73 -2.11 3.59
CA ASP A 112 19.14 -1.90 2.19
C ASP A 112 18.47 -0.65 1.57
N LEU A 113 17.17 -0.46 1.78
CA LEU A 113 16.44 0.71 1.32
C LEU A 113 16.99 1.99 1.97
N LEU A 114 17.24 1.98 3.28
CA LEU A 114 17.73 3.14 4.02
C LEU A 114 19.16 3.54 3.61
N ASP A 115 19.98 2.58 3.18
CA ASP A 115 21.33 2.84 2.69
C ASP A 115 21.34 3.55 1.32
N LEU A 116 20.28 3.43 0.54
CA LEU A 116 20.03 4.23 -0.67
C LEU A 116 19.61 5.68 -0.36
N ARG A 117 19.44 6.02 0.92
CA ARG A 117 19.06 7.36 1.41
C ARG A 117 17.81 7.92 0.72
N PRO A 118 16.68 7.22 0.72
CA PRO A 118 15.43 7.77 0.21
C PRO A 118 15.01 8.97 1.06
N ASP A 119 14.18 9.85 0.50
CA ASP A 119 13.63 10.99 1.24
C ASP A 119 12.66 10.55 2.36
N GLY A 120 12.11 9.36 2.22
CA GLY A 120 11.28 8.68 3.22
C GLY A 120 10.94 7.25 2.80
N VAL A 121 10.26 6.50 3.67
CA VAL A 121 9.85 5.12 3.41
C VAL A 121 8.38 4.88 3.77
N VAL A 122 7.69 4.08 2.96
CA VAL A 122 6.39 3.50 3.27
C VAL A 122 6.58 2.01 3.59
N LEU A 123 5.99 1.56 4.69
CA LEU A 123 6.00 0.16 5.12
C LEU A 123 4.57 -0.38 5.02
N ALA A 124 4.29 -1.24 4.05
CA ALA A 124 2.96 -1.80 3.81
C ALA A 124 2.82 -3.20 4.42
N GLY A 125 1.92 -3.33 5.39
CA GLY A 125 1.67 -4.56 6.13
C GLY A 125 2.89 -5.12 6.88
N PRO A 126 3.79 -4.29 7.46
CA PRO A 126 5.05 -4.76 7.98
C PRO A 126 4.87 -5.71 9.17
N LYS A 127 5.67 -6.77 9.22
CA LYS A 127 5.81 -7.69 10.35
C LYS A 127 6.97 -7.29 11.28
N LEU A 128 7.62 -6.18 10.99
CA LEU A 128 8.72 -5.60 11.76
C LEU A 128 8.30 -5.30 13.21
N ALA A 129 9.22 -5.41 14.14
CA ALA A 129 9.03 -4.90 15.49
C ALA A 129 8.91 -3.36 15.48
N ALA A 130 8.19 -2.80 16.47
CA ALA A 130 8.06 -1.35 16.59
C ALA A 130 9.41 -0.65 16.70
N ALA A 131 10.38 -1.26 17.38
CA ALA A 131 11.74 -0.73 17.52
C ALA A 131 12.48 -0.61 16.17
N ASP A 132 12.26 -1.52 15.21
CA ASP A 132 12.86 -1.44 13.88
C ASP A 132 12.26 -0.27 13.09
N ILE A 133 10.95 -0.05 13.21
CA ILE A 133 10.24 1.07 12.58
C ILE A 133 10.71 2.41 13.17
N GLU A 134 10.85 2.48 14.50
CA GLU A 134 11.39 3.68 15.17
C GLU A 134 12.84 3.99 14.77
N ARG A 135 13.67 2.95 14.60
CA ARG A 135 15.04 3.12 14.10
C ARG A 135 15.06 3.71 12.69
N ALA A 136 14.15 3.29 11.81
CA ALA A 136 13.98 3.88 10.49
C ALA A 136 13.49 5.33 10.58
N ALA A 137 12.53 5.61 11.46
CA ALA A 137 11.99 6.95 11.67
C ALA A 137 13.01 7.96 12.25
N ALA A 138 14.09 7.47 12.85
CA ALA A 138 15.22 8.30 13.25
C ALA A 138 16.12 8.71 12.06
N ARG A 139 16.04 8.02 10.92
CA ARG A 139 16.87 8.26 9.71
C ARG A 139 16.12 9.05 8.63
N CYS A 140 14.82 8.82 8.45
CA CYS A 140 13.99 9.47 7.44
C CYS A 140 12.52 9.50 7.84
N ALA A 141 11.67 10.18 7.06
CA ALA A 141 10.22 10.13 7.23
C ALA A 141 9.68 8.69 7.02
N VAL A 142 8.75 8.26 7.87
CA VAL A 142 8.17 6.91 7.81
C VAL A 142 6.64 6.99 7.86
N THR A 143 5.99 6.27 6.96
CA THR A 143 4.55 6.00 7.00
C THR A 143 4.30 4.50 6.99
N VAL A 144 3.42 4.01 7.88
CA VAL A 144 3.03 2.61 7.97
C VAL A 144 1.61 2.43 7.45
N VAL A 145 1.38 1.41 6.63
CA VAL A 145 0.06 1.05 6.08
C VAL A 145 -0.39 -0.30 6.65
N GLY A 146 -1.68 -0.40 6.99
CA GLY A 146 -2.33 -1.65 7.40
C GLY A 146 -2.19 -1.98 8.89
N ARG A 147 -1.39 -1.25 9.65
CA ARG A 147 -1.33 -1.38 11.12
C ARG A 147 -0.96 -0.05 11.79
N SER A 148 -1.39 0.12 13.02
CA SER A 148 -0.99 1.26 13.85
C SER A 148 0.32 0.98 14.59
N VAL A 149 1.16 2.00 14.69
CA VAL A 149 2.37 2.03 15.52
C VAL A 149 2.23 3.17 16.52
N ARG A 150 2.52 2.91 17.79
CA ARG A 150 2.55 3.96 18.81
C ARG A 150 3.86 4.72 18.72
N SER A 151 3.83 5.83 18.01
CA SER A 151 4.98 6.70 17.76
C SER A 151 4.48 8.10 17.42
N ASP A 152 5.25 9.11 17.80
CA ASP A 152 5.02 10.50 17.40
C ASP A 152 5.78 10.88 16.12
N ARG A 153 6.59 9.95 15.59
CA ARG A 153 7.42 10.13 14.39
C ARG A 153 6.89 9.40 13.17
N VAL A 154 5.98 8.43 13.37
CA VAL A 154 5.52 7.50 12.31
C VAL A 154 4.07 7.79 11.97
N ASP A 155 3.80 8.20 10.75
CA ASP A 155 2.43 8.31 10.25
C ASP A 155 1.84 6.91 10.00
N CYS A 156 0.55 6.75 10.24
CA CYS A 156 -0.13 5.49 10.04
C CYS A 156 -1.40 5.68 9.20
N VAL A 157 -1.59 4.78 8.23
CA VAL A 157 -2.82 4.66 7.44
C VAL A 157 -3.39 3.27 7.65
N THR A 158 -4.63 3.18 8.12
CA THR A 158 -5.29 1.90 8.41
C THR A 158 -6.69 1.87 7.81
N GLY A 159 -7.19 0.68 7.53
CA GLY A 159 -8.60 0.49 7.26
C GLY A 159 -9.39 0.44 8.58
N ASP A 160 -10.68 0.76 8.51
CA ASP A 160 -11.61 0.62 9.65
C ASP A 160 -12.27 -0.76 9.61
N GLY A 161 -11.56 -1.75 10.16
CA GLY A 161 -12.07 -3.12 10.21
C GLY A 161 -13.30 -3.27 11.10
N ALA A 162 -13.44 -2.48 12.18
CA ALA A 162 -14.61 -2.53 13.04
C ALA A 162 -15.85 -2.00 12.32
N ALA A 163 -15.71 -0.87 11.63
CA ALA A 163 -16.78 -0.33 10.78
C ALA A 163 -17.11 -1.29 9.61
N ALA A 164 -16.12 -2.00 9.06
CA ALA A 164 -16.37 -3.00 8.02
C ALA A 164 -17.26 -4.14 8.55
N VAL A 165 -16.93 -4.72 9.70
CA VAL A 165 -17.76 -5.75 10.32
C VAL A 165 -19.17 -5.24 10.63
N ALA A 166 -19.27 -4.06 11.28
CA ALA A 166 -20.56 -3.48 11.62
C ALA A 166 -21.43 -3.22 10.38
N ARG A 167 -20.83 -2.72 9.30
CA ARG A 167 -21.54 -2.45 8.03
C ARG A 167 -21.98 -3.75 7.34
N ALA A 168 -21.14 -4.80 7.36
CA ALA A 168 -21.50 -6.11 6.81
C ALA A 168 -22.67 -6.73 7.57
N LEU A 169 -22.63 -6.71 8.90
CA LEU A 169 -23.68 -7.23 9.75
C LEU A 169 -24.99 -6.44 9.58
N GLY A 170 -24.90 -5.10 9.49
CA GLY A 170 -26.05 -4.24 9.22
C GLY A 170 -26.70 -4.56 7.87
N HIS A 171 -25.91 -4.68 6.80
CA HIS A 171 -26.40 -5.05 5.48
C HIS A 171 -27.09 -6.42 5.48
N LEU A 172 -26.51 -7.42 6.15
CA LEU A 172 -27.15 -8.73 6.29
C LEU A 172 -28.46 -8.67 7.09
N ALA A 173 -28.53 -7.83 8.13
CA ALA A 173 -29.74 -7.62 8.91
C ALA A 173 -30.84 -6.95 8.07
N ASP A 174 -30.51 -5.97 7.24
CA ASP A 174 -31.43 -5.29 6.31
C ASP A 174 -32.00 -6.29 5.28
N LEU A 175 -31.25 -7.33 4.91
CA LEU A 175 -31.71 -8.45 4.08
C LEU A 175 -32.50 -9.51 4.86
N GLY A 176 -32.73 -9.33 6.17
CA GLY A 176 -33.52 -10.24 7.02
C GLY A 176 -32.70 -11.37 7.66
N HIS A 177 -31.38 -11.33 7.58
CA HIS A 177 -30.53 -12.31 8.24
C HIS A 177 -30.31 -11.99 9.72
N HIS A 178 -30.99 -12.72 10.63
CA HIS A 178 -30.84 -12.54 12.08
C HIS A 178 -29.91 -13.59 12.72
N ARG A 179 -29.53 -14.63 11.98
CA ARG A 179 -28.56 -15.64 12.40
C ARG A 179 -27.34 -15.54 11.49
N VAL A 180 -26.37 -14.73 11.90
CA VAL A 180 -25.12 -14.49 11.17
C VAL A 180 -23.95 -15.03 11.98
N ALA A 181 -23.11 -15.84 11.35
CA ALA A 181 -21.86 -16.28 11.96
C ALA A 181 -20.66 -15.68 11.23
N CYS A 182 -19.57 -15.45 11.97
CA CYS A 182 -18.30 -15.07 11.38
C CYS A 182 -17.41 -16.31 11.21
N LEU A 183 -16.76 -16.45 10.06
CA LEU A 183 -15.88 -17.56 9.74
C LEU A 183 -14.43 -17.04 9.59
N ASP A 184 -13.53 -17.58 10.40
CA ASP A 184 -12.10 -17.20 10.39
C ASP A 184 -11.24 -18.43 10.06
N LEU A 185 -10.92 -18.58 8.77
CA LEU A 185 -10.11 -19.71 8.25
C LEU A 185 -8.61 -19.37 8.17
N GLY A 186 -8.20 -18.19 8.66
CA GLY A 186 -6.80 -17.77 8.61
C GLY A 186 -5.88 -18.63 9.48
N PRO A 187 -4.58 -18.72 9.15
CA PRO A 187 -3.61 -19.46 9.95
C PRO A 187 -3.35 -18.81 11.32
N ARG A 188 -3.80 -17.59 11.50
CA ARG A 188 -3.79 -16.83 12.75
C ARG A 188 -5.14 -16.16 12.92
N PRO A 189 -5.67 -16.08 14.18
CA PRO A 189 -6.92 -15.39 14.43
C PRO A 189 -6.90 -13.95 13.92
N SER A 190 -7.91 -13.59 13.14
CA SER A 190 -8.10 -12.23 12.66
C SER A 190 -8.37 -11.28 13.83
N PRO A 191 -7.77 -10.09 13.88
CA PRO A 191 -8.11 -9.07 14.87
C PRO A 191 -9.59 -8.65 14.80
N LEU A 192 -10.26 -8.87 13.67
CA LEU A 192 -11.68 -8.58 13.45
C LEU A 192 -12.62 -9.46 14.28
N ARG A 193 -12.15 -10.61 14.77
CA ARG A 193 -12.94 -11.51 15.65
C ARG A 193 -13.56 -10.78 16.84
N ARG A 194 -12.89 -9.73 17.35
CA ARG A 194 -13.42 -8.96 18.47
C ARG A 194 -14.68 -8.16 18.16
N ALA A 195 -14.92 -7.87 16.89
CA ALA A 195 -16.09 -7.15 16.41
C ALA A 195 -17.24 -8.10 16.02
N CYS A 196 -17.01 -9.41 16.03
CA CYS A 196 -17.98 -10.42 15.61
C CYS A 196 -18.67 -11.07 16.79
N PRO A 197 -20.00 -11.27 16.74
CA PRO A 197 -20.74 -11.89 17.84
C PRO A 197 -20.39 -13.38 18.01
N ASP A 198 -20.38 -14.14 16.91
CA ASP A 198 -20.12 -15.59 16.89
C ASP A 198 -19.06 -15.90 15.85
N VAL A 199 -17.94 -16.50 16.26
CA VAL A 199 -16.82 -16.80 15.38
C VAL A 199 -16.53 -18.29 15.37
N ALA A 200 -16.75 -18.92 14.22
CA ALA A 200 -16.39 -20.30 13.96
C ALA A 200 -14.97 -20.40 13.38
N ALA A 201 -14.24 -21.44 13.78
CA ALA A 201 -12.92 -21.76 13.26
C ALA A 201 -12.97 -22.66 12.00
N GLY A 202 -14.16 -23.15 11.65
CA GLY A 202 -14.38 -24.00 10.47
C GLY A 202 -15.83 -24.13 10.09
N PRO A 203 -16.13 -24.54 8.83
CA PRO A 203 -17.50 -24.65 8.34
C PRO A 203 -18.32 -25.70 9.07
N ASP A 204 -17.70 -26.79 9.51
CA ASP A 204 -18.41 -27.86 10.24
C ASP A 204 -19.00 -27.40 11.58
N GLU A 205 -18.36 -26.42 12.20
CA GLU A 205 -18.81 -25.84 13.46
C GLU A 205 -20.11 -25.04 13.26
N LEU A 206 -20.23 -24.33 12.12
CA LEU A 206 -21.41 -23.54 11.77
C LEU A 206 -22.69 -24.37 11.71
N TRP A 207 -22.62 -25.63 11.24
CA TRP A 207 -23.76 -26.45 10.98
C TRP A 207 -24.14 -27.42 12.14
N ARG A 208 -23.31 -27.47 13.19
CA ARG A 208 -23.60 -28.24 14.41
C ARG A 208 -24.54 -27.53 15.36
N ALA A 209 -24.72 -26.21 15.18
CA ALA A 209 -25.65 -25.44 16.01
C ALA A 209 -27.09 -25.89 15.80
N PRO A 210 -27.93 -25.90 16.85
CA PRO A 210 -29.36 -26.27 16.74
C PRO A 210 -30.13 -25.40 15.74
N ALA A 211 -29.67 -24.14 15.56
CA ALA A 211 -30.21 -23.20 14.58
C ALA A 211 -29.03 -22.67 13.73
N PRO A 212 -28.71 -23.29 12.60
CA PRO A 212 -27.57 -22.90 11.78
C PRO A 212 -27.74 -21.48 11.23
N PRO A 213 -26.62 -20.79 10.93
CA PRO A 213 -26.65 -19.42 10.38
C PRO A 213 -27.28 -19.42 8.98
N THR A 214 -27.95 -18.28 8.67
CA THR A 214 -28.48 -18.01 7.32
C THR A 214 -27.55 -17.14 6.51
N ALA A 215 -26.54 -16.53 7.16
CA ALA A 215 -25.49 -15.77 6.50
C ALA A 215 -24.15 -15.95 7.22
N VAL A 216 -23.07 -15.81 6.47
CA VAL A 216 -21.68 -15.93 6.95
C VAL A 216 -20.89 -14.69 6.54
N LEU A 217 -20.18 -14.10 7.50
CA LEU A 217 -19.13 -13.11 7.26
C LEU A 217 -17.76 -13.78 7.39
N ALA A 218 -17.06 -13.98 6.27
CA ALA A 218 -15.70 -14.51 6.27
C ALA A 218 -14.68 -13.41 6.56
N LEU A 219 -13.77 -13.66 7.54
CA LEU A 219 -12.79 -12.69 8.01
C LEU A 219 -11.41 -12.92 7.36
N GLY A 220 -10.94 -11.95 6.57
CA GLY A 220 -9.60 -11.92 5.97
C GLY A 220 -9.55 -12.26 4.48
N ASP A 221 -8.63 -11.58 3.78
CA ASP A 221 -8.52 -11.55 2.31
C ASP A 221 -8.24 -12.92 1.69
N THR A 222 -7.43 -13.75 2.34
CA THR A 222 -7.09 -15.09 1.85
C THR A 222 -8.18 -16.12 2.10
N THR A 223 -9.20 -15.77 2.89
CA THR A 223 -10.26 -16.70 3.31
C THR A 223 -11.50 -16.61 2.45
N GLY A 224 -11.63 -15.59 1.58
CA GLY A 224 -12.83 -15.37 0.78
C GLY A 224 -13.18 -16.54 -0.13
N THR A 225 -12.29 -16.89 -1.04
CA THR A 225 -12.45 -18.08 -1.91
C THR A 225 -12.47 -19.36 -1.07
N GLY A 226 -11.65 -19.43 -0.01
CA GLY A 226 -11.64 -20.54 0.94
C GLY A 226 -12.98 -20.74 1.64
N ALA A 227 -13.65 -19.65 2.05
CA ALA A 227 -14.97 -19.70 2.68
C ALA A 227 -16.04 -20.20 1.69
N LEU A 228 -16.04 -19.68 0.46
CA LEU A 228 -16.96 -20.15 -0.58
C LEU A 228 -16.78 -21.65 -0.87
N ILE A 229 -15.53 -22.10 -1.07
CA ILE A 229 -15.22 -23.50 -1.27
C ILE A 229 -15.65 -24.35 -0.06
N ALA A 230 -15.42 -23.87 1.15
CA ALA A 230 -15.79 -24.59 2.38
C ALA A 230 -17.32 -24.75 2.50
N LEU A 231 -18.09 -23.72 2.18
CA LEU A 231 -19.56 -23.77 2.15
C LEU A 231 -20.06 -24.74 1.08
N LEU A 232 -19.50 -24.69 -0.13
CA LEU A 232 -19.85 -25.61 -1.21
C LEU A 232 -19.54 -27.07 -0.85
N ARG A 233 -18.39 -27.36 -0.22
CA ARG A 233 -18.02 -28.69 0.27
C ARG A 233 -18.96 -29.18 1.38
N ALA A 234 -19.50 -28.27 2.18
CA ALA A 234 -20.55 -28.59 3.17
C ALA A 234 -21.93 -28.78 2.54
N GLY A 235 -22.02 -28.81 1.20
CA GLY A 235 -23.29 -29.02 0.47
C GLY A 235 -24.21 -27.79 0.48
N LYS A 236 -23.68 -26.61 0.76
CA LYS A 236 -24.47 -25.38 0.81
C LYS A 236 -24.37 -24.62 -0.51
N ARG A 237 -25.49 -24.20 -1.04
CA ARG A 237 -25.58 -23.29 -2.19
C ARG A 237 -25.50 -21.86 -1.69
N VAL A 238 -24.70 -21.03 -2.38
CA VAL A 238 -24.51 -19.61 -2.07
C VAL A 238 -25.05 -18.82 -3.28
N PRO A 239 -26.05 -17.95 -3.11
CA PRO A 239 -26.64 -17.48 -1.86
C PRO A 239 -27.90 -18.30 -1.38
N GLU A 240 -28.37 -19.36 -2.10
CA GLU A 240 -29.68 -19.96 -1.91
C GLU A 240 -29.88 -20.56 -0.52
N ASP A 241 -28.87 -21.21 0.06
CA ASP A 241 -28.94 -21.83 1.38
C ASP A 241 -28.28 -20.97 2.46
N VAL A 242 -27.28 -20.13 2.06
CA VAL A 242 -26.54 -19.27 2.97
C VAL A 242 -25.95 -18.09 2.22
N SER A 243 -26.20 -16.86 2.69
CA SER A 243 -25.54 -15.66 2.18
C SER A 243 -24.10 -15.56 2.67
N LEU A 244 -23.20 -15.01 1.82
CA LEU A 244 -21.78 -14.87 2.15
C LEU A 244 -21.32 -13.43 1.86
N ILE A 245 -20.73 -12.79 2.86
CA ILE A 245 -19.89 -11.60 2.71
C ILE A 245 -18.45 -11.95 3.09
N VAL A 246 -17.48 -11.45 2.33
CA VAL A 246 -16.06 -11.63 2.60
C VAL A 246 -15.43 -10.30 2.99
N HIS A 247 -14.70 -10.28 4.11
CA HIS A 247 -13.83 -9.16 4.44
C HIS A 247 -12.54 -9.23 3.61
N GLY A 248 -12.25 -8.17 2.87
CA GLY A 248 -11.22 -8.13 1.83
C GLY A 248 -11.87 -8.08 0.44
N ASP A 249 -11.14 -7.59 -0.57
CA ASP A 249 -11.61 -7.61 -1.97
C ASP A 249 -10.52 -8.19 -2.88
N PRO A 250 -10.25 -9.51 -2.78
CA PRO A 250 -9.24 -10.16 -3.59
C PRO A 250 -9.64 -10.15 -5.08
N PRO A 251 -8.68 -10.17 -6.02
CA PRO A 251 -8.95 -10.08 -7.46
C PRO A 251 -9.98 -11.10 -7.98
N GLY A 252 -10.02 -12.31 -7.40
CA GLY A 252 -10.98 -13.36 -7.77
C GLY A 252 -12.42 -13.07 -7.36
N ALA A 253 -12.64 -12.26 -6.30
CA ALA A 253 -13.98 -12.00 -5.78
C ALA A 253 -14.92 -11.36 -6.81
N ARG A 254 -14.39 -10.51 -7.69
CA ARG A 254 -15.16 -9.89 -8.76
C ARG A 254 -15.58 -10.91 -9.84
N ALA A 255 -14.65 -11.76 -10.25
CA ALA A 255 -14.91 -12.79 -11.27
C ALA A 255 -15.92 -13.85 -10.78
N GLU A 256 -15.86 -14.17 -9.49
CA GLU A 256 -16.73 -15.16 -8.83
C GLU A 256 -18.01 -14.51 -8.27
N ALA A 257 -18.25 -13.23 -8.55
CA ALA A 257 -19.40 -12.46 -8.06
C ALA A 257 -19.57 -12.49 -6.53
N VAL A 258 -18.48 -12.57 -5.76
CA VAL A 258 -18.50 -12.60 -4.30
C VAL A 258 -18.70 -11.19 -3.74
N THR A 259 -19.68 -11.04 -2.86
CA THR A 259 -19.92 -9.80 -2.10
C THR A 259 -18.80 -9.58 -1.08
N THR A 260 -18.19 -8.40 -1.11
CA THR A 260 -17.01 -8.11 -0.29
C THR A 260 -17.16 -6.80 0.47
N ILE A 261 -16.43 -6.68 1.57
CA ILE A 261 -16.30 -5.43 2.31
C ILE A 261 -14.86 -5.22 2.77
N ALA A 262 -14.29 -4.09 2.41
CA ALA A 262 -12.93 -3.70 2.85
C ALA A 262 -12.71 -2.22 2.65
N SER A 263 -11.75 -1.64 3.39
CA SER A 263 -11.16 -0.37 3.01
C SER A 263 -10.32 -0.58 1.75
N PRO A 264 -10.54 0.18 0.66
CA PRO A 264 -9.86 -0.06 -0.61
C PRO A 264 -8.34 0.03 -0.47
N PRO A 265 -7.57 -1.04 -0.79
CA PRO A 265 -6.11 -1.04 -0.56
C PRO A 265 -5.37 0.03 -1.36
N ALA A 266 -5.80 0.32 -2.58
CA ALA A 266 -5.22 1.40 -3.39
C ALA A 266 -5.42 2.78 -2.74
N GLU A 267 -6.55 3.00 -2.05
CA GLU A 267 -6.78 4.25 -1.30
C GLU A 267 -5.85 4.35 -0.10
N LEU A 268 -5.66 3.25 0.64
CA LEU A 268 -4.65 3.19 1.70
C LEU A 268 -3.26 3.58 1.18
N GLY A 269 -2.90 3.10 -0.02
CA GLY A 269 -1.64 3.44 -0.68
C GLY A 269 -1.53 4.92 -1.05
N ARG A 270 -2.57 5.50 -1.66
CA ARG A 270 -2.62 6.94 -2.02
C ARG A 270 -2.47 7.82 -0.80
N GLU A 271 -3.24 7.55 0.25
CA GLU A 271 -3.17 8.29 1.51
C GLU A 271 -1.78 8.20 2.17
N ALA A 272 -1.16 7.02 2.13
CA ALA A 272 0.16 6.83 2.68
C ALA A 272 1.25 7.62 1.94
N ALA A 273 1.19 7.63 0.60
CA ALA A 273 2.10 8.43 -0.22
C ALA A 273 1.89 9.92 0.03
N ALA A 274 0.64 10.39 0.08
CA ALA A 274 0.31 11.78 0.35
C ALA A 274 0.85 12.22 1.71
N LEU A 275 0.60 11.44 2.77
CA LEU A 275 1.10 11.71 4.12
C LEU A 275 2.63 11.78 4.18
N LEU A 276 3.31 10.81 3.56
CA LEU A 276 4.76 10.77 3.54
C LEU A 276 5.34 12.00 2.81
N LEU A 277 4.80 12.33 1.63
CA LEU A 277 5.27 13.45 0.83
C LEU A 277 5.01 14.80 1.50
N GLU A 278 3.90 14.96 2.21
CA GLU A 278 3.65 16.14 3.03
C GLU A 278 4.67 16.25 4.18
N ARG A 279 5.01 15.13 4.83
CA ARG A 279 6.03 15.12 5.89
C ARG A 279 7.42 15.47 5.38
N ILE A 280 7.78 15.01 4.18
CA ILE A 280 9.06 15.32 3.52
C ILE A 280 9.10 16.78 3.02
N GLY A 281 7.96 17.40 2.72
CA GLY A 281 7.84 18.74 2.13
C GLY A 281 8.36 19.86 3.01
N GLU A 282 8.40 21.08 2.47
CA GLU A 282 8.65 22.30 3.24
C GLU A 282 7.51 22.48 4.25
N GLY A 283 7.82 22.50 5.54
CA GLY A 283 6.85 22.51 6.63
C GLY A 283 6.60 21.12 7.23
N ALA A 284 7.61 20.24 7.18
CA ALA A 284 7.57 18.91 7.81
C ALA A 284 6.99 18.98 9.22
N ARG A 285 5.89 18.24 9.44
CA ARG A 285 5.17 18.21 10.72
C ARG A 285 5.99 17.50 11.79
N SER A 286 5.98 18.02 13.00
CA SER A 286 6.63 17.41 14.16
C SER A 286 5.83 16.23 14.74
N THR A 287 4.50 16.18 14.53
CA THR A 287 3.60 15.17 15.08
C THR A 287 3.13 14.18 14.04
N ALA A 288 3.05 12.92 14.43
CA ALA A 288 2.50 11.85 13.59
C ALA A 288 1.00 12.00 13.36
N ARG A 289 0.52 11.66 12.17
CA ARG A 289 -0.90 11.56 11.84
C ARG A 289 -1.34 10.10 11.73
N ARG A 290 -2.60 9.90 12.07
CA ARG A 290 -3.29 8.62 11.88
C ARG A 290 -4.49 8.86 11.00
N VAL A 291 -4.53 8.19 9.86
CA VAL A 291 -5.63 8.25 8.90
C VAL A 291 -6.30 6.89 8.87
N THR A 292 -7.62 6.89 8.96
CA THR A 292 -8.43 5.70 8.83
C THR A 292 -9.28 5.82 7.57
N VAL A 293 -9.11 4.87 6.65
CA VAL A 293 -9.87 4.82 5.39
C VAL A 293 -11.15 4.01 5.65
N PRO A 294 -12.33 4.57 5.35
CA PRO A 294 -13.60 3.88 5.57
C PRO A 294 -13.73 2.64 4.68
N PRO A 295 -14.50 1.62 5.10
CA PRO A 295 -14.77 0.45 4.29
C PRO A 295 -15.78 0.73 3.20
N LEU A 296 -15.65 0.03 2.07
CA LEU A 296 -16.57 -0.01 0.96
C LEU A 296 -17.18 -1.41 0.87
N LEU A 297 -18.51 -1.49 0.84
CA LEU A 297 -19.24 -2.71 0.53
C LEU A 297 -19.41 -2.80 -0.98
N ASN A 298 -18.93 -3.89 -1.57
CA ASN A 298 -19.12 -4.25 -2.96
C ASN A 298 -20.14 -5.39 -3.03
N GLU A 299 -21.41 -5.04 -3.15
CA GLU A 299 -22.49 -6.01 -3.28
C GLU A 299 -22.41 -6.70 -4.65
N ARG A 300 -22.54 -8.05 -4.63
CA ARG A 300 -22.47 -8.92 -5.81
C ARG A 300 -23.47 -10.07 -5.66
N GLY A 301 -23.15 -11.26 -6.16
CA GLY A 301 -24.08 -12.38 -6.26
C GLY A 301 -24.18 -13.33 -5.05
N THR A 302 -23.44 -13.12 -3.96
CA THR A 302 -23.39 -14.07 -2.83
C THR A 302 -24.27 -13.69 -1.63
N VAL A 303 -25.11 -12.67 -1.76
CA VAL A 303 -26.11 -12.27 -0.74
C VAL A 303 -27.50 -12.18 -1.35
N ARG A 304 -28.53 -12.42 -0.56
CA ARG A 304 -29.93 -12.29 -0.97
C ARG A 304 -30.81 -11.96 0.22
#